data_21691a89d9244440afad9535847622e3
#
_entry.id   21691a89d9244440afad9535847622e3
#
_cell.length_a   1.000
_cell.length_b   1.000
_cell.length_c   1.000
_cell.angle_alpha   90.00
_cell.angle_beta   90.00
_cell.angle_gamma   90.00
#
_symmetry.space_group_name_H-M   'P 1'
#
loop_
_entity.id
_entity.type
_entity.pdbx_description
1 polymer ?
#
loop_
_entity_poly.entity_id
_entity_poly.type
_entity_poly.pdbx_seq_one_letter_code
_entity_poly.pdbx_strand_id
1 'polypeptide(L)'
;MSPRGVAIPEVREQLFQATDRLLARDGPAGLSTRAITSEAGVANGMLHRHFRDLDAFLTEFAGSRLAALADGAASLPSRAGHGSVAGNLTDATLALFGPSALALMNLVAARPDLRPAVEHGAAPAGGGISDVESQFAAYLDAEKELGRIAPSADTQALAFTLIGAVHHLVLTSPASLPDLPQRVARIVAALTAGLGPSPR
;
A
#
# COMPACT_ATOMS: atom_id res chain seq x y z
N MET A 1 -30.29 28.21 -12.50
CA MET A 1 -29.33 27.28 -13.12
C MET A 1 -29.15 26.12 -12.15
N SER A 2 -29.70 24.95 -12.45
CA SER A 2 -29.50 23.77 -11.60
C SER A 2 -28.05 23.29 -11.70
N PRO A 3 -27.39 22.95 -10.57
CA PRO A 3 -26.05 22.36 -10.63
C PRO A 3 -26.17 21.00 -11.32
N ARG A 4 -25.38 20.79 -12.38
CA ARG A 4 -25.24 19.49 -13.03
C ARG A 4 -24.81 18.48 -11.98
N GLY A 5 -25.54 17.38 -11.86
CA GLY A 5 -25.19 16.30 -10.93
C GLY A 5 -23.75 15.85 -11.20
N VAL A 6 -22.97 15.78 -10.12
CA VAL A 6 -21.60 15.26 -10.14
C VAL A 6 -21.66 13.80 -10.64
N ALA A 7 -20.77 13.41 -11.54
CA ALA A 7 -20.74 12.05 -12.07
C ALA A 7 -20.51 11.01 -10.96
N ILE A 8 -21.18 9.86 -11.07
CA ILE A 8 -21.13 8.79 -10.04
C ILE A 8 -19.70 8.38 -9.63
N PRO A 9 -18.73 8.22 -10.56
CA PRO A 9 -17.35 7.93 -10.20
C PRO A 9 -16.69 9.03 -9.33
N GLU A 10 -17.06 10.29 -9.58
CA GLU A 10 -16.52 11.46 -8.89
C GLU A 10 -16.96 11.49 -7.42
N VAL A 11 -18.22 11.17 -7.11
CA VAL A 11 -18.72 11.10 -5.73
C VAL A 11 -18.06 9.96 -4.94
N ARG A 12 -17.85 8.80 -5.56
CA ARG A 12 -17.18 7.68 -4.90
C ARG A 12 -15.74 8.06 -4.50
N GLU A 13 -14.99 8.66 -5.41
CA GLU A 13 -13.64 9.11 -5.12
C GLU A 13 -13.60 10.26 -4.12
N GLN A 14 -14.57 11.18 -4.13
CA GLN A 14 -14.71 12.20 -3.10
C GLN A 14 -14.90 11.60 -1.71
N LEU A 15 -15.73 10.55 -1.58
CA LEU A 15 -15.92 9.83 -0.33
C LEU A 15 -14.64 9.11 0.12
N PHE A 16 -13.91 8.50 -0.82
CA PHE A 16 -12.63 7.85 -0.53
C PHE A 16 -11.58 8.85 -0.05
N GLN A 17 -11.42 9.97 -0.73
CA GLN A 17 -10.49 11.05 -0.33
C GLN A 17 -10.86 11.65 1.03
N ALA A 18 -12.15 11.79 1.33
CA ALA A 18 -12.62 12.23 2.63
C ALA A 18 -12.23 11.22 3.73
N THR A 19 -12.33 9.93 3.42
CA THR A 19 -11.92 8.86 4.35
C THR A 19 -10.42 8.88 4.60
N ASP A 20 -9.58 9.11 3.58
CA ASP A 20 -8.13 9.28 3.75
C ASP A 20 -7.81 10.43 4.71
N ARG A 21 -8.48 11.60 4.56
CA ARG A 21 -8.28 12.75 5.44
C ARG A 21 -8.71 12.47 6.88
N LEU A 22 -9.85 11.80 7.07
CA LEU A 22 -10.33 11.41 8.39
C LEU A 22 -9.39 10.41 9.07
N LEU A 23 -8.93 9.40 8.34
CA LEU A 23 -7.98 8.42 8.86
C LEU A 23 -6.66 9.08 9.28
N ALA A 24 -6.17 10.04 8.48
CA ALA A 24 -4.94 10.75 8.79
C ALA A 24 -5.05 11.67 10.02
N ARG A 25 -6.24 12.28 10.24
CA ARG A 25 -6.48 13.23 11.32
C ARG A 25 -6.98 12.56 12.60
N ASP A 26 -7.99 11.71 12.48
CA ASP A 26 -8.79 11.19 13.60
C ASP A 26 -8.59 9.68 13.82
N GLY A 27 -7.89 9.01 12.90
CA GLY A 27 -7.70 7.57 12.91
C GLY A 27 -9.00 6.78 12.64
N PRO A 28 -8.97 5.45 12.76
CA PRO A 28 -10.13 4.59 12.46
C PRO A 28 -11.35 4.86 13.32
N ALA A 29 -11.17 5.30 14.58
CA ALA A 29 -12.25 5.59 15.50
C ALA A 29 -13.11 6.80 15.07
N GLY A 30 -12.55 7.70 14.24
CA GLY A 30 -13.27 8.86 13.69
C GLY A 30 -14.21 8.52 12.53
N LEU A 31 -14.18 7.29 12.01
CA LEU A 31 -14.97 6.92 10.83
C LEU A 31 -16.44 6.64 11.20
N SER A 32 -17.32 7.35 10.51
CA SER A 32 -18.78 7.10 10.49
C SER A 32 -19.35 7.62 9.18
N THR A 33 -20.50 7.11 8.76
CA THR A 33 -21.21 7.62 7.57
C THR A 33 -21.33 9.14 7.59
N ARG A 34 -21.71 9.70 8.74
CA ARG A 34 -21.88 11.16 8.92
C ARG A 34 -20.57 11.92 8.81
N ALA A 35 -19.50 11.42 9.44
CA ALA A 35 -18.18 12.05 9.37
C ALA A 35 -17.66 12.06 7.92
N ILE A 36 -17.74 10.92 7.23
CA ILE A 36 -17.26 10.75 5.85
C ILE A 36 -18.04 11.66 4.88
N THR A 37 -19.38 11.67 4.96
CA THR A 37 -20.20 12.52 4.07
C THR A 37 -20.04 14.01 4.37
N SER A 38 -19.90 14.38 5.65
CA SER A 38 -19.59 15.76 6.06
C SER A 38 -18.22 16.22 5.56
N GLU A 39 -17.19 15.39 5.72
CA GLU A 39 -15.83 15.67 5.24
C GLU A 39 -15.76 15.75 3.70
N ALA A 40 -16.56 14.93 3.01
CA ALA A 40 -16.68 14.96 1.55
C ALA A 40 -17.51 16.14 1.03
N GLY A 41 -18.23 16.88 1.90
CA GLY A 41 -19.10 17.97 1.48
C GLY A 41 -20.35 17.51 0.72
N VAL A 42 -20.82 16.27 0.97
CA VAL A 42 -22.00 15.70 0.31
C VAL A 42 -23.15 15.43 1.30
N ALA A 43 -24.36 15.26 0.79
CA ALA A 43 -25.51 14.93 1.62
C ALA A 43 -25.33 13.57 2.31
N ASN A 44 -25.78 13.44 3.57
CA ASN A 44 -25.60 12.24 4.41
C ASN A 44 -26.12 10.94 3.75
N GLY A 45 -27.16 11.00 2.92
CA GLY A 45 -27.67 9.85 2.19
C GLY A 45 -26.83 9.40 0.99
N MET A 46 -25.79 10.17 0.60
CA MET A 46 -24.99 9.84 -0.58
C MET A 46 -24.18 8.56 -0.41
N LEU A 47 -23.67 8.25 0.78
CA LEU A 47 -22.94 6.99 1.01
C LEU A 47 -23.89 5.81 0.76
N HIS A 48 -25.09 5.82 1.32
CA HIS A 48 -26.08 4.74 1.13
C HIS A 48 -26.64 4.63 -0.30
N ARG A 49 -26.50 5.69 -1.09
CA ARG A 49 -26.88 5.65 -2.51
C ARG A 49 -25.87 4.85 -3.35
N HIS A 50 -24.61 4.82 -2.94
CA HIS A 50 -23.52 4.21 -3.69
C HIS A 50 -23.03 2.90 -3.07
N PHE A 51 -23.28 2.70 -1.78
CA PHE A 51 -22.84 1.53 -1.01
C PHE A 51 -23.98 1.04 -0.13
N ARG A 52 -24.09 -0.27 0.03
CA ARG A 52 -25.15 -0.88 0.86
C ARG A 52 -25.12 -0.36 2.30
N ASP A 53 -23.94 -0.28 2.88
CA ASP A 53 -23.68 0.15 4.25
C ASP A 53 -22.23 0.66 4.38
N LEU A 54 -21.86 1.08 5.58
CA LEU A 54 -20.52 1.56 5.88
C LEU A 54 -19.47 0.45 5.71
N ASP A 55 -19.80 -0.79 6.03
CA ASP A 55 -18.88 -1.92 5.94
C ASP A 55 -18.54 -2.25 4.47
N ALA A 56 -19.56 -2.26 3.61
CA ALA A 56 -19.34 -2.40 2.16
C ALA A 56 -18.51 -1.24 1.59
N PHE A 57 -18.76 -0.01 2.05
CA PHE A 57 -17.94 1.15 1.67
C PHE A 57 -16.49 0.99 2.10
N LEU A 58 -16.22 0.63 3.37
CA LEU A 58 -14.86 0.47 3.88
C LEU A 58 -14.11 -0.69 3.20
N THR A 59 -14.83 -1.76 2.84
CA THR A 59 -14.26 -2.88 2.08
C THR A 59 -13.77 -2.42 0.70
N GLU A 60 -14.60 -1.68 -0.03
CA GLU A 60 -14.21 -1.16 -1.34
C GLU A 60 -13.13 -0.08 -1.23
N PHE A 61 -13.19 0.78 -0.22
CA PHE A 61 -12.14 1.75 0.07
C PHE A 61 -10.79 1.06 0.31
N ALA A 62 -10.75 0.05 1.19
CA ALA A 62 -9.52 -0.67 1.50
C ALA A 62 -8.92 -1.34 0.26
N GLY A 63 -9.74 -2.03 -0.54
CA GLY A 63 -9.32 -2.64 -1.79
C GLY A 63 -8.81 -1.62 -2.82
N SER A 64 -9.50 -0.47 -2.97
CA SER A 64 -9.08 0.61 -3.87
C SER A 64 -7.73 1.21 -3.47
N ARG A 65 -7.49 1.43 -2.17
CA ARG A 65 -6.21 1.99 -1.68
C ARG A 65 -5.08 1.00 -1.83
N LEU A 66 -5.33 -0.29 -1.61
CA LEU A 66 -4.31 -1.32 -1.85
C LEU A 66 -3.99 -1.46 -3.34
N ALA A 67 -4.98 -1.42 -4.23
CA ALA A 67 -4.75 -1.41 -5.68
C ALA A 67 -3.86 -0.24 -6.11
N ALA A 68 -4.11 0.97 -5.58
CA ALA A 68 -3.26 2.13 -5.85
C ALA A 68 -1.82 1.96 -5.33
N LEU A 69 -1.61 1.26 -4.21
CA LEU A 69 -0.28 0.91 -3.72
C LEU A 69 0.42 -0.11 -4.62
N ALA A 70 -0.31 -1.12 -5.12
CA ALA A 70 0.20 -2.11 -6.06
C ALA A 70 0.58 -1.45 -7.40
N ASP A 71 -0.25 -0.56 -7.93
CA ASP A 71 0.04 0.23 -9.14
C ASP A 71 1.31 1.09 -8.95
N GLY A 72 1.49 1.69 -7.77
CA GLY A 72 2.71 2.41 -7.41
C GLY A 72 3.96 1.53 -7.45
N ALA A 73 3.85 0.28 -6.98
CA ALA A 73 4.93 -0.70 -7.01
C ALA A 73 5.22 -1.24 -8.43
N ALA A 74 4.26 -1.20 -9.34
CA ALA A 74 4.38 -1.74 -10.71
C ALA A 74 5.48 -1.06 -11.54
N SER A 75 5.92 0.13 -11.17
CA SER A 75 7.05 0.82 -11.81
C SER A 75 8.43 0.30 -11.38
N LEU A 76 8.52 -0.46 -10.29
CA LEU A 76 9.79 -0.91 -9.72
C LEU A 76 10.61 -1.80 -10.67
N PRO A 77 10.04 -2.79 -11.38
CA PRO A 77 10.82 -3.63 -12.31
C PRO A 77 11.51 -2.83 -13.40
N SER A 78 10.96 -1.71 -13.87
CA SER A 78 11.56 -0.86 -14.88
C SER A 78 12.82 -0.12 -14.41
N ARG A 79 13.11 -0.11 -13.11
CA ARG A 79 14.33 0.47 -12.51
C ARG A 79 15.52 -0.51 -12.52
N ALA A 80 15.31 -1.76 -12.96
CA ALA A 80 16.38 -2.75 -13.03
C ALA A 80 17.53 -2.27 -13.94
N GLY A 81 18.75 -2.53 -13.50
CA GLY A 81 19.94 -2.04 -14.19
C GLY A 81 20.33 -0.58 -13.88
N HIS A 82 19.49 0.20 -13.23
CA HIS A 82 19.74 1.60 -12.90
C HIS A 82 19.96 1.78 -11.38
N GLY A 83 20.84 2.72 -11.01
CA GLY A 83 21.14 2.97 -9.60
C GLY A 83 21.71 1.76 -8.86
N SER A 84 21.44 1.65 -7.57
CA SER A 84 21.80 0.47 -6.77
C SER A 84 20.57 -0.36 -6.40
N VAL A 85 20.72 -1.69 -6.34
CA VAL A 85 19.64 -2.60 -5.91
C VAL A 85 19.09 -2.16 -4.55
N ALA A 86 19.96 -1.92 -3.58
CA ALA A 86 19.57 -1.49 -2.26
C ALA A 86 18.85 -0.12 -2.26
N GLY A 87 19.32 0.84 -3.06
CA GLY A 87 18.69 2.15 -3.20
C GLY A 87 17.27 2.04 -3.77
N ASN A 88 17.11 1.30 -4.86
CA ASN A 88 15.82 1.10 -5.51
C ASN A 88 14.81 0.41 -4.58
N LEU A 89 15.24 -0.62 -3.86
CA LEU A 89 14.40 -1.30 -2.87
C LEU A 89 14.02 -0.39 -1.71
N THR A 90 14.97 0.42 -1.20
CA THR A 90 14.71 1.39 -0.12
C THR A 90 13.65 2.40 -0.54
N ASP A 91 13.83 3.03 -1.71
CA ASP A 91 12.91 4.05 -2.22
C ASP A 91 11.50 3.46 -2.46
N ALA A 92 11.42 2.28 -3.11
CA ALA A 92 10.15 1.61 -3.36
C ALA A 92 9.44 1.22 -2.06
N THR A 93 10.19 0.72 -1.07
CA THR A 93 9.64 0.35 0.24
C THR A 93 9.13 1.58 1.00
N LEU A 94 9.86 2.69 0.97
CA LEU A 94 9.42 3.94 1.62
C LEU A 94 8.18 4.54 0.93
N ALA A 95 8.09 4.44 -0.39
CA ALA A 95 6.90 4.85 -1.13
C ALA A 95 5.69 3.97 -0.77
N LEU A 96 5.89 2.65 -0.69
CA LEU A 96 4.86 1.68 -0.32
C LEU A 96 4.32 1.91 1.11
N PHE A 97 5.19 2.16 2.08
CA PHE A 97 4.82 2.39 3.49
C PHE A 97 4.66 3.88 3.82
N GLY A 98 4.21 4.69 2.85
CA GLY A 98 3.86 6.08 3.04
C GLY A 98 2.61 6.30 3.91
N PRO A 99 2.21 7.57 4.15
CA PRO A 99 1.12 7.91 5.07
C PRO A 99 -0.21 7.20 4.78
N SER A 100 -0.56 7.03 3.50
CA SER A 100 -1.80 6.36 3.08
C SER A 100 -1.80 4.87 3.42
N ALA A 101 -0.66 4.19 3.23
CA ALA A 101 -0.51 2.79 3.61
C ALA A 101 -0.60 2.61 5.13
N LEU A 102 0.05 3.50 5.90
CA LEU A 102 -0.02 3.49 7.36
C LEU A 102 -1.45 3.68 7.86
N ALA A 103 -2.20 4.58 7.25
CA ALA A 103 -3.60 4.81 7.56
C ALA A 103 -4.47 3.58 7.26
N LEU A 104 -4.23 2.92 6.11
CA LEU A 104 -4.89 1.66 5.74
C LEU A 104 -4.56 0.53 6.71
N MET A 105 -3.29 0.37 7.09
CA MET A 105 -2.85 -0.65 8.05
C MET A 105 -3.53 -0.46 9.41
N ASN A 106 -3.60 0.78 9.91
CA ASN A 106 -4.30 1.11 11.14
C ASN A 106 -5.81 0.82 11.05
N LEU A 107 -6.42 1.10 9.90
CA LEU A 107 -7.82 0.77 9.66
C LEU A 107 -8.05 -0.75 9.72
N VAL A 108 -7.24 -1.54 9.02
CA VAL A 108 -7.35 -3.02 9.00
C VAL A 108 -7.07 -3.62 10.38
N ALA A 109 -6.13 -3.05 11.14
CA ALA A 109 -5.88 -3.47 12.52
C ALA A 109 -7.08 -3.22 13.45
N ALA A 110 -7.77 -2.09 13.27
CA ALA A 110 -9.00 -1.74 14.01
C ALA A 110 -10.25 -2.50 13.50
N ARG A 111 -10.23 -2.95 12.24
CA ARG A 111 -11.34 -3.60 11.53
C ARG A 111 -10.83 -4.88 10.83
N PRO A 112 -10.66 -5.98 11.59
CA PRO A 112 -10.15 -7.25 11.04
C PRO A 112 -11.03 -7.86 9.93
N ASP A 113 -12.31 -7.49 9.89
CA ASP A 113 -13.26 -7.87 8.85
C ASP A 113 -12.91 -7.33 7.45
N LEU A 114 -12.05 -6.30 7.36
CA LEU A 114 -11.54 -5.77 6.10
C LEU A 114 -10.34 -6.57 5.54
N ARG A 115 -9.76 -7.48 6.33
CA ARG A 115 -8.59 -8.27 5.93
C ARG A 115 -8.76 -9.00 4.60
N PRO A 116 -9.89 -9.69 4.30
CA PRO A 116 -10.06 -10.37 3.02
C PRO A 116 -9.95 -9.43 1.81
N ALA A 117 -10.42 -8.18 1.94
CA ALA A 117 -10.33 -7.18 0.87
C ALA A 117 -8.89 -6.75 0.60
N VAL A 118 -8.02 -6.80 1.63
CA VAL A 118 -6.59 -6.47 1.52
C VAL A 118 -5.78 -7.67 1.02
N GLU A 119 -6.09 -8.89 1.48
CA GLU A 119 -5.35 -10.10 1.08
C GLU A 119 -5.61 -10.48 -0.38
N HIS A 120 -6.87 -10.37 -0.84
CA HIS A 120 -7.29 -10.86 -2.16
C HIS A 120 -7.62 -9.74 -3.16
N GLY A 121 -7.61 -8.48 -2.71
CA GLY A 121 -8.14 -7.36 -3.48
C GLY A 121 -9.67 -7.31 -3.48
N ALA A 122 -10.22 -6.11 -3.70
CA ALA A 122 -11.67 -5.92 -3.83
C ALA A 122 -12.17 -6.16 -5.27
N ALA A 123 -11.25 -6.34 -6.22
CA ALA A 123 -11.56 -6.55 -7.64
C ALA A 123 -11.26 -8.00 -8.07
N PRO A 124 -12.05 -8.56 -9.00
CA PRO A 124 -11.79 -9.90 -9.56
C PRO A 124 -10.44 -10.05 -10.28
N ALA A 125 -9.77 -8.92 -10.57
CA ALA A 125 -8.55 -8.87 -11.37
C ALA A 125 -7.25 -8.81 -10.54
N GLY A 126 -7.30 -8.98 -9.22
CA GLY A 126 -6.11 -8.86 -8.36
C GLY A 126 -6.03 -7.50 -7.66
N GLY A 127 -4.88 -7.16 -7.11
CA GLY A 127 -4.63 -5.92 -6.36
C GLY A 127 -4.43 -6.14 -4.86
N GLY A 128 -4.17 -7.39 -4.43
CA GLY A 128 -3.85 -7.75 -3.05
C GLY A 128 -2.39 -7.48 -2.69
N ILE A 129 -2.03 -7.76 -1.44
CA ILE A 129 -0.64 -7.62 -0.96
C ILE A 129 0.32 -8.53 -1.74
N SER A 130 -0.15 -9.68 -2.23
CA SER A 130 0.62 -10.59 -3.07
C SER A 130 1.05 -9.97 -4.41
N ASP A 131 0.29 -9.02 -4.95
CA ASP A 131 0.68 -8.33 -6.18
C ASP A 131 1.85 -7.36 -5.92
N VAL A 132 1.82 -6.68 -4.76
CA VAL A 132 2.95 -5.84 -4.32
C VAL A 132 4.22 -6.68 -4.17
N GLU A 133 4.14 -7.82 -3.47
CA GLU A 133 5.26 -8.74 -3.29
C GLU A 133 5.79 -9.23 -4.63
N SER A 134 4.89 -9.55 -5.59
CA SER A 134 5.26 -9.98 -6.94
C SER A 134 6.03 -8.92 -7.72
N GLN A 135 5.71 -7.62 -7.57
CA GLN A 135 6.46 -6.54 -8.22
C GLN A 135 7.88 -6.41 -7.66
N PHE A 136 8.06 -6.56 -6.34
CA PHE A 136 9.39 -6.57 -5.74
C PHE A 136 10.21 -7.79 -6.18
N ALA A 137 9.59 -8.97 -6.24
CA ALA A 137 10.24 -10.17 -6.73
C ALA A 137 10.64 -10.04 -8.22
N ALA A 138 9.75 -9.52 -9.07
CA ALA A 138 10.02 -9.28 -10.48
C ALA A 138 11.18 -8.30 -10.70
N TYR A 139 11.28 -7.25 -9.86
CA TYR A 139 12.45 -6.36 -9.87
C TYR A 139 13.76 -7.11 -9.56
N LEU A 140 13.75 -7.93 -8.49
CA LEU A 140 14.92 -8.72 -8.09
C LEU A 140 15.29 -9.76 -9.16
N ASP A 141 14.31 -10.37 -9.83
CA ASP A 141 14.54 -11.29 -10.94
C ASP A 141 15.22 -10.57 -12.12
N ALA A 142 14.75 -9.37 -12.47
CA ALA A 142 15.37 -8.57 -13.52
C ALA A 142 16.82 -8.17 -13.17
N GLU A 143 17.12 -7.82 -11.92
CA GLU A 143 18.48 -7.53 -11.44
C GLU A 143 19.37 -8.78 -11.44
N LYS A 144 18.78 -9.96 -11.18
CA LYS A 144 19.46 -11.26 -11.26
C LYS A 144 19.80 -11.63 -12.71
N GLU A 145 18.88 -11.40 -13.66
CA GLU A 145 19.13 -11.59 -15.09
C GLU A 145 20.25 -10.69 -15.62
N LEU A 146 20.36 -9.47 -15.07
CA LEU A 146 21.45 -8.53 -15.36
C LEU A 146 22.78 -8.89 -14.66
N GLY A 147 22.82 -9.97 -13.88
CA GLY A 147 24.00 -10.42 -13.14
C GLY A 147 24.38 -9.53 -11.97
N ARG A 148 23.49 -8.65 -11.50
CA ARG A 148 23.72 -7.75 -10.35
C ARG A 148 23.36 -8.39 -9.02
N ILE A 149 22.60 -9.48 -9.05
CA ILE A 149 22.26 -10.36 -7.93
C ILE A 149 22.74 -11.78 -8.26
N ALA A 150 23.18 -12.51 -7.23
CA ALA A 150 23.65 -13.88 -7.40
C ALA A 150 22.55 -14.78 -7.99
N PRO A 151 22.86 -15.69 -8.93
CA PRO A 151 21.90 -16.61 -9.53
C PRO A 151 21.17 -17.51 -8.53
N SER A 152 21.78 -17.76 -7.37
CA SER A 152 21.22 -18.58 -6.29
C SER A 152 20.24 -17.83 -5.38
N ALA A 153 20.05 -16.51 -5.56
CA ALA A 153 19.17 -15.73 -4.72
C ALA A 153 17.70 -16.15 -4.92
N ASP A 154 17.00 -16.38 -3.83
CA ASP A 154 15.55 -16.59 -3.82
C ASP A 154 14.83 -15.24 -3.75
N THR A 155 14.47 -14.73 -4.91
CA THR A 155 13.89 -13.40 -5.09
C THR A 155 12.50 -13.27 -4.47
N GLN A 156 11.72 -14.36 -4.46
CA GLN A 156 10.40 -14.42 -3.82
C GLN A 156 10.54 -14.31 -2.29
N ALA A 157 11.44 -15.12 -1.71
CA ALA A 157 11.70 -15.07 -0.27
C ALA A 157 12.25 -13.71 0.17
N LEU A 158 13.11 -13.07 -0.63
CA LEU A 158 13.64 -11.74 -0.36
C LEU A 158 12.55 -10.67 -0.38
N ALA A 159 11.68 -10.67 -1.38
CA ALA A 159 10.54 -9.75 -1.48
C ALA A 159 9.58 -9.91 -0.29
N PHE A 160 9.15 -11.15 -0.01
CA PHE A 160 8.31 -11.47 1.12
C PHE A 160 8.93 -11.03 2.45
N THR A 161 10.22 -11.31 2.65
CA THR A 161 10.92 -10.95 3.89
C THR A 161 11.02 -9.43 4.05
N LEU A 162 11.33 -8.69 2.99
CA LEU A 162 11.41 -7.23 3.04
C LEU A 162 10.07 -6.62 3.41
N ILE A 163 9.02 -6.97 2.67
CA ILE A 163 7.66 -6.45 2.91
C ILE A 163 7.18 -6.83 4.32
N GLY A 164 7.35 -8.10 4.71
CA GLY A 164 6.96 -8.59 6.04
C GLY A 164 7.71 -7.93 7.18
N ALA A 165 9.03 -7.71 7.04
CA ALA A 165 9.83 -7.05 8.08
C ALA A 165 9.41 -5.59 8.29
N VAL A 166 9.16 -4.84 7.20
CA VAL A 166 8.73 -3.44 7.31
C VAL A 166 7.28 -3.35 7.78
N HIS A 167 6.41 -4.24 7.33
CA HIS A 167 5.03 -4.35 7.84
C HIS A 167 5.02 -4.59 9.35
N HIS A 168 5.80 -5.56 9.84
CA HIS A 168 5.95 -5.83 11.28
C HIS A 168 6.49 -4.60 12.03
N LEU A 169 7.53 -3.96 11.49
CA LEU A 169 8.13 -2.75 12.08
C LEU A 169 7.07 -1.65 12.28
N VAL A 170 6.23 -1.41 11.27
CA VAL A 170 5.20 -0.38 11.30
C VAL A 170 4.09 -0.73 12.29
N LEU A 171 3.61 -1.98 12.30
CA LEU A 171 2.53 -2.42 13.21
C LEU A 171 2.94 -2.41 14.69
N THR A 172 4.22 -2.64 14.99
CA THR A 172 4.72 -2.73 16.37
C THR A 172 5.31 -1.43 16.90
N SER A 173 5.34 -0.39 16.09
CA SER A 173 5.94 0.90 16.45
C SER A 173 4.88 1.95 16.81
N PRO A 174 5.23 2.96 17.66
CA PRO A 174 4.33 4.07 17.93
C PRO A 174 3.92 4.81 16.66
N ALA A 175 2.80 5.51 16.69
CA ALA A 175 2.14 6.18 15.57
C ALA A 175 3.02 7.16 14.75
N SER A 176 4.21 7.51 15.21
CA SER A 176 5.20 8.25 14.43
C SER A 176 6.54 7.51 14.45
N LEU A 177 7.07 7.20 13.29
CA LEU A 177 8.38 6.59 13.06
C LEU A 177 9.29 7.61 12.36
N PRO A 178 9.84 8.61 13.09
CA PRO A 178 10.70 9.62 12.47
C PRO A 178 11.97 9.01 11.85
N ASP A 179 12.37 7.82 12.31
CA ASP A 179 13.53 7.07 11.84
C ASP A 179 13.16 5.94 10.83
N LEU A 180 11.92 5.89 10.33
CA LEU A 180 11.48 4.88 9.37
C LEU A 180 12.43 4.75 8.17
N PRO A 181 12.90 5.84 7.52
CA PRO A 181 13.82 5.72 6.39
C PRO A 181 15.13 5.02 6.76
N GLN A 182 15.71 5.34 7.91
CA GLN A 182 16.96 4.73 8.38
C GLN A 182 16.76 3.25 8.71
N ARG A 183 15.62 2.88 9.32
CA ARG A 183 15.30 1.49 9.66
C ARG A 183 15.05 0.65 8.41
N VAL A 184 14.32 1.18 7.43
CA VAL A 184 14.10 0.53 6.13
C VAL A 184 15.44 0.34 5.42
N ALA A 185 16.29 1.37 5.33
CA ALA A 185 17.61 1.26 4.72
C ALA A 185 18.48 0.18 5.38
N ARG A 186 18.44 0.04 6.72
CA ARG A 186 19.14 -1.02 7.44
C ARG A 186 18.61 -2.43 7.15
N ILE A 187 17.27 -2.59 7.06
CA ILE A 187 16.64 -3.86 6.68
C ILE A 187 17.07 -4.24 5.26
N VAL A 188 16.95 -3.30 4.31
CA VAL A 188 17.36 -3.52 2.92
C VAL A 188 18.85 -3.88 2.85
N ALA A 189 19.73 -3.13 3.54
CA ALA A 189 21.16 -3.42 3.56
C ALA A 189 21.46 -4.82 4.11
N ALA A 190 20.77 -5.25 5.17
CA ALA A 190 20.93 -6.59 5.72
C ALA A 190 20.48 -7.69 4.76
N LEU A 191 19.34 -7.48 4.06
CA LEU A 191 18.82 -8.44 3.09
C LEU A 191 19.65 -8.51 1.80
N THR A 192 20.26 -7.39 1.40
CA THR A 192 21.07 -7.33 0.19
C THR A 192 22.56 -7.59 0.45
N ALA A 193 22.98 -7.70 1.71
CA ALA A 193 24.33 -8.08 2.08
C ALA A 193 24.65 -9.48 1.55
N GLY A 194 25.64 -9.58 0.65
CA GLY A 194 26.06 -10.86 0.06
C GLY A 194 25.24 -11.31 -1.17
N LEU A 195 24.28 -10.51 -1.64
CA LEU A 195 23.58 -10.80 -2.89
C LEU A 195 24.38 -10.45 -4.15
N GLY A 196 25.50 -9.74 -4.00
CA GLY A 196 26.39 -9.46 -5.12
C GLY A 196 26.89 -10.74 -5.80
N PRO A 197 27.24 -10.69 -7.10
CA PRO A 197 27.82 -11.83 -7.78
C PRO A 197 29.09 -12.24 -7.02
N SER A 198 29.26 -13.56 -6.80
CA SER A 198 30.49 -14.07 -6.19
C SER A 198 31.70 -13.63 -7.03
N PRO A 199 32.79 -13.13 -6.42
CA PRO A 199 34.01 -12.82 -7.17
C PRO A 199 34.46 -14.12 -7.84
N ARG A 200 34.77 -14.02 -9.14
CA ARG A 200 35.35 -15.12 -9.93
C ARG A 200 36.79 -15.38 -9.51
#